data_64a19e259ed8e59c68e0f5116feb458d
#
_entry.id   64a19e259ed8e59c68e0f5116feb458d
#
_cell.length_a   1.000
_cell.length_b   1.000
_cell.length_c   1.000
_cell.angle_alpha   90.00
_cell.angle_beta   90.00
_cell.angle_gamma   90.00
#
_symmetry.space_group_name_H-M   'P 1'
#
loop_
_entity.id
_entity.type
_entity.pdbx_description
1 polymer ?
#
loop_
_entity_poly.entity_id
_entity_poly.type
_entity_poly.pdbx_seq_one_letter_code
_entity_poly.pdbx_strand_id
1 'polypeptide(L)'
;GASHIPMIIVPPKNSNYKRNEIKAYLAEINDVYPTILAMANIEKPENITGKNLLELDEERIFYGNSLNKHFCIIKDNIKLIYCSRGDVKLLFDLNEDKMEQHNLINDKNYKHIEEELWKLLIEHTKKYTPELLENDYFITSEPPKNFKDIQNRWFGFHFRDYNVDTFH
;
A
#
# COMPACT_ATOMS: atom_id res chain seq x y z
N GLY A 1 4.15 8.73 -5.90
CA GLY A 1 2.93 9.18 -5.30
C GLY A 1 2.96 9.24 -3.79
N ALA A 2 1.80 9.31 -3.18
CA ALA A 2 1.64 9.49 -1.73
C ALA A 2 2.19 8.34 -0.86
N SER A 3 2.41 7.17 -1.44
CA SER A 3 2.96 5.99 -0.75
C SER A 3 4.47 5.79 -0.94
N HIS A 4 5.11 6.54 -1.81
CA HIS A 4 6.55 6.45 -2.03
C HIS A 4 7.24 7.62 -1.31
N ILE A 5 7.39 7.48 0.00
CA ILE A 5 7.98 8.51 0.87
C ILE A 5 9.43 8.12 1.15
N PRO A 6 10.42 8.98 0.89
CA PRO A 6 11.81 8.70 1.22
C PRO A 6 11.98 8.56 2.74
N MET A 7 12.73 7.56 3.17
CA MET A 7 13.09 7.34 4.56
C MET A 7 14.60 7.22 4.70
N ILE A 8 15.17 7.97 5.64
CA ILE A 8 16.60 7.92 5.96
C ILE A 8 16.73 7.60 7.45
N ILE A 9 17.46 6.53 7.77
CA ILE A 9 17.73 6.12 9.14
C ILE A 9 19.24 6.20 9.38
N VAL A 10 19.64 6.88 10.45
CA VAL A 10 21.03 7.00 10.86
C VAL A 10 21.23 6.29 12.20
N PRO A 11 21.68 5.03 12.20
CA PRO A 11 21.88 4.29 13.44
C PRO A 11 23.03 4.89 14.27
N PRO A 12 23.06 4.66 15.59
CA PRO A 12 24.11 5.14 16.47
C PRO A 12 25.50 4.66 16.01
N LYS A 13 26.55 5.47 16.22
CA LYS A 13 27.91 5.14 15.78
C LYS A 13 28.43 3.84 16.40
N ASN A 14 28.02 3.55 17.63
CA ASN A 14 28.49 2.39 18.40
C ASN A 14 27.54 1.18 18.30
N SER A 15 26.57 1.22 17.39
CA SER A 15 25.69 0.07 17.14
C SER A 15 26.31 -0.91 16.15
N ASN A 16 25.82 -2.15 16.14
CA ASN A 16 26.20 -3.17 15.17
C ASN A 16 25.49 -3.01 13.81
N TYR A 17 24.63 -2.01 13.68
CA TYR A 17 23.88 -1.77 12.44
C TYR A 17 24.78 -1.20 11.35
N LYS A 18 24.64 -1.76 10.15
CA LYS A 18 25.35 -1.26 8.98
C LYS A 18 24.89 0.15 8.60
N ARG A 19 25.80 0.89 8.00
CA ARG A 19 25.59 2.25 7.52
C ARG A 19 25.86 2.32 6.03
N ASN A 20 25.38 3.39 5.38
CA ASN A 20 25.56 3.64 3.94
C ASN A 20 25.00 2.51 3.07
N GLU A 21 23.88 1.92 3.47
CA GLU A 21 23.13 0.94 2.68
C GLU A 21 21.88 1.58 2.08
N ILE A 22 21.55 1.17 0.88
CA ILE A 22 20.24 1.42 0.26
C ILE A 22 19.50 0.10 0.28
N LYS A 23 18.31 0.09 0.90
CA LYS A 23 17.45 -1.08 0.98
C LYS A 23 16.19 -0.87 0.16
N ALA A 24 15.82 -1.86 -0.66
CA ALA A 24 14.69 -1.81 -1.58
C ALA A 24 13.56 -2.74 -1.10
N TYR A 25 13.17 -2.63 0.16
CA TYR A 25 12.03 -3.35 0.69
C TYR A 25 10.87 -2.40 1.06
N LEU A 26 9.68 -2.95 1.19
CA LEU A 26 8.51 -2.20 1.64
C LEU A 26 8.65 -1.85 3.12
N ALA A 27 8.54 -0.57 3.45
CA ALA A 27 8.55 -0.05 4.81
C ALA A 27 7.21 0.63 5.12
N GLU A 28 6.78 0.52 6.37
CA GLU A 28 5.55 1.13 6.86
C GLU A 28 5.84 2.12 7.98
N ILE A 29 4.93 3.05 8.21
CA ILE A 29 5.07 4.01 9.32
C ILE A 29 5.13 3.29 10.68
N ASN A 30 4.47 2.15 10.80
CA ASN A 30 4.48 1.32 12.02
C ASN A 30 5.86 0.74 12.34
N ASP A 31 6.77 0.67 11.38
CA ASP A 31 8.14 0.17 11.54
C ASP A 31 9.06 1.18 12.23
N VAL A 32 8.69 2.47 12.21
CA VAL A 32 9.51 3.54 12.79
C VAL A 32 9.72 3.32 14.28
N TYR A 33 8.64 3.01 15.01
CA TYR A 33 8.70 2.84 16.46
C TYR A 33 9.61 1.68 16.88
N PRO A 34 9.41 0.42 16.41
CA PRO A 34 10.32 -0.68 16.75
C PRO A 34 11.76 -0.44 16.28
N THR A 35 11.96 0.30 15.18
CA THR A 35 13.32 0.67 14.74
C THR A 35 14.01 1.60 15.74
N ILE A 36 13.28 2.59 16.28
CA ILE A 36 13.80 3.49 17.31
C ILE A 36 14.13 2.73 18.59
N LEU A 37 13.26 1.81 19.03
CA LEU A 37 13.51 0.97 20.21
C LEU A 37 14.77 0.12 20.03
N ALA A 38 14.94 -0.49 18.85
CA ALA A 38 16.11 -1.29 18.53
C ALA A 38 17.41 -0.44 18.55
N MET A 39 17.36 0.78 17.99
CA MET A 39 18.50 1.70 18.06
C MET A 39 18.84 2.14 19.49
N ALA A 40 17.85 2.17 20.39
CA ALA A 40 18.01 2.47 21.80
C ALA A 40 18.37 1.23 22.66
N ASN A 41 18.46 0.05 22.05
CA ASN A 41 18.66 -1.24 22.72
C ASN A 41 17.54 -1.52 23.77
N ILE A 42 16.30 -1.18 23.40
CA ILE A 42 15.07 -1.41 24.19
C ILE A 42 14.29 -2.52 23.51
N GLU A 43 13.83 -3.49 24.31
CA GLU A 43 13.01 -4.58 23.80
C GLU A 43 11.66 -4.07 23.28
N LYS A 44 11.24 -4.60 22.12
CA LYS A 44 9.96 -4.26 21.50
C LYS A 44 8.80 -4.88 22.29
N PRO A 45 7.78 -4.12 22.70
CA PRO A 45 6.56 -4.66 23.28
C PRO A 45 5.84 -5.64 22.34
N GLU A 46 5.26 -6.71 22.88
CA GLU A 46 4.60 -7.76 22.10
C GLU A 46 3.42 -7.26 21.25
N ASN A 47 2.72 -6.24 21.71
CA ASN A 47 1.55 -5.67 21.03
C ASN A 47 1.89 -4.74 19.85
N ILE A 48 3.17 -4.57 19.52
CA ILE A 48 3.63 -3.75 18.38
C ILE A 48 3.80 -4.63 17.15
N THR A 49 3.12 -4.29 16.05
CA THR A 49 3.12 -5.06 14.80
C THR A 49 4.26 -4.72 13.86
N GLY A 50 4.80 -3.49 13.93
CA GLY A 50 5.89 -3.05 13.09
C GLY A 50 7.19 -3.84 13.29
N LYS A 51 8.10 -3.76 12.32
CA LYS A 51 9.38 -4.46 12.28
C LYS A 51 10.55 -3.49 12.37
N ASN A 52 11.68 -3.97 12.89
CA ASN A 52 12.94 -3.21 12.88
C ASN A 52 13.48 -3.12 11.45
N LEU A 53 13.46 -1.94 10.86
CA LEU A 53 13.93 -1.71 9.49
C LEU A 53 15.44 -1.92 9.30
N LEU A 54 16.23 -1.89 10.36
CA LEU A 54 17.67 -2.09 10.29
C LEU A 54 18.05 -3.58 10.13
N GLU A 55 17.15 -4.49 10.51
CA GLU A 55 17.32 -5.95 10.45
C GLU A 55 16.41 -6.61 9.41
N LEU A 56 15.52 -5.85 8.81
CA LEU A 56 14.59 -6.36 7.83
C LEU A 56 15.34 -6.76 6.55
N ASP A 57 15.20 -8.01 6.12
CA ASP A 57 15.74 -8.55 4.86
C ASP A 57 14.75 -9.48 4.15
N GLU A 58 13.50 -9.49 4.60
CA GLU A 58 12.45 -10.33 4.05
C GLU A 58 11.48 -9.56 3.15
N GLU A 59 10.96 -10.24 2.15
CA GLU A 59 9.83 -9.77 1.39
C GLU A 59 8.59 -9.68 2.29
N ARG A 60 7.81 -8.64 2.09
CA ARG A 60 6.59 -8.42 2.87
C ARG A 60 5.46 -7.92 2.00
N ILE A 61 4.25 -8.19 2.44
CA ILE A 61 3.05 -7.65 1.82
C ILE A 61 2.72 -6.32 2.53
N PHE A 62 2.57 -5.27 1.74
CA PHE A 62 2.09 -3.98 2.21
C PHE A 62 0.58 -3.89 2.05
N TYR A 63 -0.10 -3.37 3.07
CA TYR A 63 -1.52 -3.05 3.03
C TYR A 63 -1.72 -1.58 3.38
N GLY A 64 -2.43 -0.86 2.50
CA GLY A 64 -2.78 0.53 2.70
C GLY A 64 -4.29 0.74 2.70
N ASN A 65 -4.77 1.59 3.60
CA ASN A 65 -6.16 2.02 3.64
C ASN A 65 -6.21 3.53 3.80
N SER A 66 -7.00 4.19 2.99
CA SER A 66 -7.24 5.62 3.09
C SER A 66 -8.74 5.90 3.15
N LEU A 67 -9.17 6.50 4.29
CA LEU A 67 -10.55 6.91 4.55
C LEU A 67 -11.59 5.77 4.42
N ASN A 68 -11.17 4.51 4.58
CA ASN A 68 -12.03 3.33 4.40
C ASN A 68 -12.71 3.26 3.02
N LYS A 69 -12.09 3.85 2.01
CA LYS A 69 -12.61 3.89 0.64
C LYS A 69 -11.59 3.53 -0.43
N HIS A 70 -10.31 3.73 -0.13
CA HIS A 70 -9.21 3.39 -1.03
C HIS A 70 -8.31 2.39 -0.33
N PHE A 71 -8.16 1.24 -0.91
CA PHE A 71 -7.38 0.12 -0.41
C PHE A 71 -6.24 -0.16 -1.37
N CYS A 72 -5.12 -0.57 -0.84
CA CYS A 72 -3.95 -0.91 -1.64
C CYS A 72 -3.27 -2.14 -1.04
N ILE A 73 -2.84 -3.03 -1.89
CA ILE A 73 -1.95 -4.14 -1.52
C ILE A 73 -0.76 -4.14 -2.48
N ILE A 74 0.44 -4.34 -1.94
CA ILE A 74 1.66 -4.52 -2.73
C ILE A 74 2.32 -5.82 -2.28
N LYS A 75 2.58 -6.70 -3.24
CA LYS A 75 3.32 -7.95 -3.08
C LYS A 75 4.16 -8.17 -4.33
N ASP A 76 5.42 -8.58 -4.18
CA ASP A 76 6.35 -8.89 -5.27
C ASP A 76 6.43 -7.75 -6.33
N ASN A 77 6.40 -6.50 -5.86
CA ASN A 77 6.33 -5.30 -6.70
C ASN A 77 5.08 -5.19 -7.60
N ILE A 78 4.07 -6.03 -7.41
CA ILE A 78 2.76 -5.85 -8.05
C ILE A 78 1.84 -5.12 -7.07
N LYS A 79 1.20 -4.07 -7.55
CA LYS A 79 0.32 -3.21 -6.75
C LYS A 79 -1.10 -3.28 -7.27
N LEU A 80 -2.02 -3.72 -6.41
CA LEU A 80 -3.45 -3.63 -6.62
C LEU A 80 -4.00 -2.46 -5.80
N ILE A 81 -4.74 -1.58 -6.44
CA ILE A 81 -5.52 -0.51 -5.79
C ILE A 81 -6.99 -0.82 -5.99
N TYR A 82 -7.76 -0.67 -4.94
CA TYR A 82 -9.21 -0.76 -4.99
C TYR A 82 -9.86 0.48 -4.39
N CYS A 83 -10.82 1.04 -5.11
CA CYS A 83 -11.65 2.12 -4.63
C CYS A 83 -13.10 1.62 -4.50
N SER A 84 -13.60 1.51 -3.27
CA SER A 84 -14.98 1.08 -3.00
C SER A 84 -16.02 2.08 -3.50
N ARG A 85 -15.60 3.31 -3.73
CA ARG A 85 -16.42 4.35 -4.33
C ARG A 85 -16.38 4.23 -5.86
N GLY A 86 -17.39 3.62 -6.43
CA GLY A 86 -17.48 3.33 -7.86
C GLY A 86 -16.95 1.95 -8.26
N ASP A 87 -16.55 1.12 -7.29
CA ASP A 87 -16.09 -0.27 -7.52
C ASP A 87 -14.97 -0.37 -8.55
N VAL A 88 -13.91 0.43 -8.37
CA VAL A 88 -12.82 0.53 -9.34
C VAL A 88 -11.59 -0.21 -8.84
N LYS A 89 -11.00 -1.06 -9.70
CA LYS A 89 -9.69 -1.72 -9.48
C LYS A 89 -8.65 -1.20 -10.46
N LEU A 90 -7.43 -1.05 -9.97
CA LEU A 90 -6.25 -0.73 -10.77
C LEU A 90 -5.12 -1.69 -10.39
N LEU A 91 -4.36 -2.16 -11.38
CA LEU A 91 -3.25 -3.09 -11.20
C LEU A 91 -2.01 -2.56 -11.91
N PHE A 92 -0.87 -2.56 -11.23
CA PHE A 92 0.39 -2.05 -11.76
C PHE A 92 1.54 -3.01 -11.44
N ASP A 93 2.43 -3.23 -12.39
CA ASP A 93 3.72 -3.88 -12.18
C ASP A 93 4.80 -2.81 -11.96
N LEU A 94 5.22 -2.64 -10.70
CA LEU A 94 6.20 -1.61 -10.32
C LEU A 94 7.63 -1.94 -10.77
N ASN A 95 7.91 -3.15 -11.26
CA ASN A 95 9.19 -3.47 -11.87
C ASN A 95 9.32 -2.78 -13.24
N GLU A 96 8.26 -2.81 -14.03
CA GLU A 96 8.23 -2.29 -15.40
C GLU A 96 7.69 -0.85 -15.45
N ASP A 97 6.73 -0.53 -14.57
CA ASP A 97 6.02 0.76 -14.54
C ASP A 97 6.06 1.42 -13.16
N LYS A 98 7.22 1.98 -12.79
CA LYS A 98 7.41 2.69 -11.53
C LYS A 98 6.53 3.94 -11.36
N MET A 99 5.99 4.44 -12.46
CA MET A 99 5.16 5.65 -12.47
C MET A 99 3.67 5.35 -12.47
N GLU A 100 3.29 4.06 -12.48
CA GLU A 100 1.88 3.62 -12.42
C GLU A 100 1.03 4.23 -13.58
N GLN A 101 1.56 4.19 -14.81
CA GLN A 101 0.91 4.79 -15.99
C GLN A 101 0.08 3.78 -16.80
N HIS A 102 0.36 2.47 -16.65
CA HIS A 102 -0.28 1.42 -17.42
C HIS A 102 -1.08 0.50 -16.52
N ASN A 103 -2.39 0.66 -16.52
CA ASN A 103 -3.29 -0.19 -15.75
C ASN A 103 -3.43 -1.59 -16.39
N LEU A 104 -3.04 -2.62 -15.67
CA LEU A 104 -3.01 -4.02 -16.11
C LEU A 104 -4.26 -4.83 -15.70
N ILE A 105 -5.28 -4.19 -15.13
CA ILE A 105 -6.45 -4.89 -14.56
C ILE A 105 -7.20 -5.77 -15.59
N ASN A 106 -7.12 -5.44 -16.87
CA ASN A 106 -7.74 -6.19 -17.97
C ASN A 106 -6.75 -7.08 -18.73
N ASP A 107 -5.48 -7.13 -18.32
CA ASP A 107 -4.49 -7.98 -18.97
C ASP A 107 -4.62 -9.43 -18.48
N LYS A 108 -4.88 -10.35 -19.43
CA LYS A 108 -5.06 -11.77 -19.15
C LYS A 108 -3.84 -12.43 -18.50
N ASN A 109 -2.64 -11.92 -18.76
CA ASN A 109 -1.40 -12.45 -18.19
C ASN A 109 -1.32 -12.16 -16.68
N TYR A 110 -1.95 -11.10 -16.21
CA TYR A 110 -1.95 -10.70 -14.80
C TYR A 110 -3.20 -11.15 -14.03
N LYS A 111 -4.14 -11.85 -14.68
CA LYS A 111 -5.41 -12.23 -14.05
C LYS A 111 -5.24 -13.07 -12.79
N HIS A 112 -4.34 -14.03 -12.79
CA HIS A 112 -4.07 -14.88 -11.63
C HIS A 112 -3.46 -14.09 -10.45
N ILE A 113 -2.62 -13.09 -10.74
CA ILE A 113 -2.01 -12.21 -9.74
C ILE A 113 -3.09 -11.28 -9.16
N GLU A 114 -3.96 -10.71 -10.00
CA GLU A 114 -5.09 -9.90 -9.54
C GLU A 114 -5.96 -10.69 -8.54
N GLU A 115 -6.32 -11.93 -8.88
CA GLU A 115 -7.15 -12.78 -8.03
C GLU A 115 -6.46 -13.12 -6.69
N GLU A 116 -5.17 -13.41 -6.71
CA GLU A 116 -4.37 -13.64 -5.51
C GLU A 116 -4.33 -12.40 -4.61
N LEU A 117 -3.97 -11.24 -5.16
CA LEU A 117 -3.89 -9.99 -4.41
C LEU A 117 -5.25 -9.58 -3.87
N TRP A 118 -6.31 -9.76 -4.65
CA TRP A 118 -7.68 -9.51 -4.21
C TRP A 118 -8.06 -10.36 -3.00
N LYS A 119 -7.79 -11.65 -3.07
CA LYS A 119 -8.04 -12.58 -1.95
C LYS A 119 -7.30 -12.16 -0.69
N LEU A 120 -6.00 -11.85 -0.80
CA LEU A 120 -5.19 -11.38 0.32
C LEU A 120 -5.72 -10.08 0.92
N LEU A 121 -6.17 -9.14 0.08
CA LEU A 121 -6.75 -7.88 0.52
C LEU A 121 -8.06 -8.09 1.29
N ILE A 122 -8.94 -8.97 0.82
CA ILE A 122 -10.18 -9.36 1.51
C ILE A 122 -9.87 -10.03 2.86
N GLU A 123 -8.94 -10.99 2.89
CA GLU A 123 -8.54 -11.68 4.14
C GLU A 123 -7.97 -10.70 5.16
N HIS A 124 -7.14 -9.77 4.73
CA HIS A 124 -6.61 -8.71 5.59
C HIS A 124 -7.74 -7.82 6.13
N THR A 125 -8.65 -7.39 5.26
CA THR A 125 -9.78 -6.53 5.66
C THR A 125 -10.70 -7.24 6.65
N LYS A 126 -11.01 -8.54 6.43
CA LYS A 126 -11.79 -9.35 7.39
C LYS A 126 -11.17 -9.37 8.78
N LYS A 127 -9.85 -9.42 8.85
CA LYS A 127 -9.12 -9.51 10.12
C LYS A 127 -9.10 -8.20 10.90
N TYR A 128 -8.97 -7.06 10.21
CA TYR A 128 -8.68 -5.78 10.86
C TYR A 128 -9.82 -4.76 10.79
N THR A 129 -10.66 -4.83 9.76
CA THR A 129 -11.77 -3.89 9.52
C THR A 129 -12.96 -4.60 8.87
N PRO A 130 -13.51 -5.67 9.53
CA PRO A 130 -14.57 -6.49 8.94
C PRO A 130 -15.85 -5.70 8.63
N GLU A 131 -16.08 -4.59 9.30
CA GLU A 131 -17.22 -3.69 9.06
C GLU A 131 -17.23 -3.04 7.67
N LEU A 132 -16.13 -3.13 6.93
CA LEU A 132 -16.02 -2.62 5.56
C LEU A 132 -16.45 -3.65 4.50
N LEU A 133 -16.78 -4.87 4.93
CA LEU A 133 -17.19 -5.97 4.07
C LEU A 133 -18.63 -6.41 4.36
N GLU A 134 -19.32 -6.80 3.30
CA GLU A 134 -20.59 -7.52 3.35
C GLU A 134 -20.51 -8.72 2.41
N ASN A 135 -20.78 -9.94 2.92
CA ASN A 135 -20.70 -11.19 2.16
C ASN A 135 -19.36 -11.37 1.40
N ASP A 136 -18.24 -11.03 2.05
CA ASP A 136 -16.90 -11.11 1.47
C ASP A 136 -16.59 -10.12 0.33
N TYR A 137 -17.42 -9.08 0.20
CA TYR A 137 -17.21 -7.99 -0.75
C TYR A 137 -17.13 -6.66 -0.02
N PHE A 138 -16.35 -5.73 -0.54
CA PHE A 138 -16.35 -4.38 -0.01
C PHE A 138 -17.72 -3.72 -0.18
N ILE A 139 -18.16 -3.03 0.87
CA ILE A 139 -19.34 -2.18 0.80
C ILE A 139 -19.03 -1.04 -0.16
N THR A 140 -19.75 -1.00 -1.28
CA THR A 140 -19.55 0.00 -2.32
C THR A 140 -20.44 1.22 -2.10
N SER A 141 -20.06 2.35 -2.66
CA SER A 141 -20.85 3.55 -2.69
C SER A 141 -20.80 4.18 -4.08
N GLU A 142 -21.84 4.95 -4.40
CA GLU A 142 -21.92 5.68 -5.67
C GLU A 142 -20.64 6.48 -5.96
N PRO A 143 -20.19 6.51 -7.22
CA PRO A 143 -19.11 7.39 -7.62
C PRO A 143 -19.51 8.86 -7.38
N PRO A 144 -18.56 9.74 -7.12
CA PRO A 144 -18.88 11.14 -6.90
C PRO A 144 -19.52 11.75 -8.15
N LYS A 145 -20.65 12.41 -7.97
CA LYS A 145 -21.44 13.02 -9.07
C LYS A 145 -20.70 14.12 -9.84
N ASN A 146 -19.61 14.66 -9.28
CA ASN A 146 -18.75 15.65 -9.92
C ASN A 146 -17.29 15.35 -9.66
N PHE A 147 -16.61 14.81 -10.66
CA PHE A 147 -15.17 14.50 -10.60
C PHE A 147 -14.32 15.79 -10.41
N LYS A 148 -14.78 16.94 -10.93
CA LYS A 148 -14.15 18.25 -10.72
C LYS A 148 -14.09 18.67 -9.24
N ASP A 149 -15.07 18.27 -8.44
CA ASP A 149 -15.07 18.55 -6.99
C ASP A 149 -14.03 17.71 -6.23
N ILE A 150 -13.66 16.55 -6.74
CA ILE A 150 -12.61 15.71 -6.15
C ILE A 150 -11.24 16.24 -6.51
N GLN A 151 -11.02 16.68 -7.73
CA GLN A 151 -9.74 17.28 -8.14
C GLN A 151 -9.39 18.50 -7.30
N ASN A 152 -10.37 19.28 -6.87
CA ASN A 152 -10.16 20.46 -6.05
C ASN A 152 -9.98 20.18 -4.55
N ARG A 153 -10.39 19.01 -4.05
CA ARG A 153 -10.32 18.64 -2.62
C ARG A 153 -9.19 17.68 -2.25
N TRP A 154 -8.52 17.08 -3.23
CA TRP A 154 -7.54 16.00 -3.00
C TRP A 154 -6.14 16.38 -3.45
N PHE A 155 -5.41 17.06 -2.60
CA PHE A 155 -4.00 17.38 -2.80
C PHE A 155 -3.04 16.19 -2.61
N GLY A 156 -3.50 14.97 -2.48
CA GLY A 156 -2.64 13.85 -2.05
C GLY A 156 -2.60 12.60 -2.94
N PHE A 157 -3.59 12.37 -3.76
CA PHE A 157 -3.57 11.25 -4.72
C PHE A 157 -3.55 11.81 -6.13
N HIS A 158 -2.50 11.49 -6.88
CA HIS A 158 -2.35 11.89 -8.27
C HIS A 158 -3.29 11.09 -9.18
N PHE A 159 -4.58 11.40 -9.16
CA PHE A 159 -5.51 11.07 -10.25
C PHE A 159 -5.48 12.14 -11.34
N ARG A 160 -4.30 12.68 -11.62
CA ARG A 160 -4.18 13.87 -12.49
C ARG A 160 -4.59 13.61 -13.93
N ASP A 161 -4.57 12.34 -14.38
CA ASP A 161 -4.74 12.00 -15.80
C ASP A 161 -5.67 10.81 -16.05
N TYR A 162 -6.40 10.33 -15.05
CA TYR A 162 -7.40 9.29 -15.29
C TYR A 162 -8.70 9.92 -15.79
N ASN A 163 -8.85 9.91 -17.11
CA ASN A 163 -10.12 10.20 -17.73
C ASN A 163 -11.06 9.03 -17.41
N VAL A 164 -12.14 9.27 -16.66
CA VAL A 164 -13.10 8.22 -16.26
C VAL A 164 -13.73 7.53 -17.47
N ASP A 165 -13.71 8.19 -18.64
CA ASP A 165 -14.22 7.67 -19.91
C ASP A 165 -13.36 6.55 -20.51
N THR A 166 -12.19 6.24 -19.93
CA THR A 166 -11.32 5.16 -20.39
C THR A 166 -11.44 3.85 -19.61
N PHE A 167 -12.36 3.77 -18.64
CA PHE A 167 -12.59 2.57 -17.81
C PHE A 167 -13.76 1.71 -18.31
N HIS A 168 -14.06 1.70 -19.61
CA HIS A 168 -15.01 0.78 -20.22
C HIS A 168 -14.33 -0.37 -20.93
#